data_ef3316dffe95b7cb51a8c7938902ee3e
#
_entry.id   ef3316dffe95b7cb51a8c7938902ee3e
#
_cell.length_a   1.000
_cell.length_b   1.000
_cell.length_c   1.000
_cell.angle_alpha   90.00
_cell.angle_beta   90.00
_cell.angle_gamma   90.00
#
_symmetry.space_group_name_H-M   'P 1'
#
loop_
_entity.id
_entity.type
_entity.pdbx_description
1 polymer ?
#
loop_
_entity_poly.entity_id
_entity_poly.type
_entity_poly.pdbx_seq_one_letter_code
_entity_poly.pdbx_strand_id
1 'polypeptide(L)'
;MSYLPDLSTPEEIGRLVRTFYVRVAEDDLLAPVFVDQAGVDWSTHWETLTKFWCNVELGIPGFVGAPTRKHAALSEEVPFRSEQFARWVGLFHDTIDSGWSGPHAESIKAKALIIAQSQSRMIPTAETWDGEVPAMSVS
;
A
#
# COMPACT_ATOMS: atom_id res chain seq x y z
N MET A 1 18.48 10.77 -20.76
CA MET A 1 18.42 10.17 -19.43
C MET A 1 17.13 10.63 -18.75
N SER A 2 16.26 9.71 -18.43
CA SER A 2 15.04 10.08 -17.73
C SER A 2 15.35 10.27 -16.25
N TYR A 3 14.94 11.40 -15.73
CA TYR A 3 15.10 11.74 -14.33
C TYR A 3 13.79 11.50 -13.59
N LEU A 4 13.81 10.60 -12.62
CA LEU A 4 12.63 10.29 -11.83
C LEU A 4 12.60 11.17 -10.58
N PRO A 5 11.44 11.72 -10.21
CA PRO A 5 11.31 12.48 -8.98
C PRO A 5 11.39 11.56 -7.75
N ASP A 6 11.73 12.15 -6.60
CA ASP A 6 11.61 11.45 -5.33
C ASP A 6 10.21 11.68 -4.74
N LEU A 7 9.84 10.87 -3.77
CA LEU A 7 8.57 11.00 -3.04
C LEU A 7 8.72 12.01 -1.90
N SER A 8 9.15 13.22 -2.24
CA SER A 8 9.51 14.25 -1.27
C SER A 8 8.43 15.30 -1.04
N THR A 9 7.31 15.22 -1.75
CA THR A 9 6.22 16.19 -1.61
C THR A 9 4.87 15.48 -1.50
N PRO A 10 3.85 16.11 -0.88
CA PRO A 10 2.50 15.54 -0.86
C PRO A 10 1.93 15.26 -2.24
N GLU A 11 2.25 16.08 -3.24
CA GLU A 11 1.78 15.89 -4.61
C GLU A 11 2.33 14.60 -5.21
N GLU A 12 3.62 14.31 -5.00
CA GLU A 12 4.23 13.08 -5.50
C GLU A 12 3.69 11.86 -4.78
N ILE A 13 3.49 11.95 -3.46
CA ILE A 13 2.88 10.87 -2.68
C ILE A 13 1.45 10.61 -3.14
N GLY A 14 0.68 11.66 -3.42
CA GLY A 14 -0.69 11.51 -3.95
C GLY A 14 -0.70 10.81 -5.31
N ARG A 15 0.25 11.14 -6.18
CA ARG A 15 0.39 10.46 -7.47
C ARG A 15 0.71 8.98 -7.30
N LEU A 16 1.61 8.66 -6.37
CA LEU A 16 1.94 7.26 -6.05
C LEU A 16 0.69 6.50 -5.60
N VAL A 17 -0.07 7.06 -4.66
CA VAL A 17 -1.27 6.40 -4.12
C VAL A 17 -2.26 6.11 -5.24
N ARG A 18 -2.55 7.08 -6.09
CA ARG A 18 -3.50 6.89 -7.19
C ARG A 18 -3.00 5.87 -8.21
N THR A 19 -1.74 5.97 -8.60
CA THR A 19 -1.13 5.03 -9.56
C THR A 19 -1.15 3.62 -9.02
N PHE A 20 -0.82 3.45 -7.74
CA PHE A 20 -0.81 2.14 -7.09
C PHE A 20 -2.21 1.53 -7.08
N TYR A 21 -3.23 2.28 -6.67
CA TYR A 21 -4.58 1.72 -6.54
C TYR A 21 -5.26 1.44 -7.88
N VAL A 22 -4.87 2.12 -8.96
CA VAL A 22 -5.28 1.71 -10.30
C VAL A 22 -4.73 0.31 -10.61
N ARG A 23 -3.48 0.05 -10.24
CA ARG A 23 -2.88 -1.27 -10.44
C ARG A 23 -3.50 -2.34 -9.53
N VAL A 24 -3.82 -1.99 -8.29
CA VAL A 24 -4.54 -2.89 -7.37
C VAL A 24 -5.88 -3.31 -7.97
N ALA A 25 -6.61 -2.36 -8.56
CA ALA A 25 -7.92 -2.63 -9.17
C ALA A 25 -7.82 -3.59 -10.35
N GLU A 26 -6.67 -3.67 -10.99
CA GLU A 26 -6.42 -4.57 -12.13
C GLU A 26 -5.75 -5.89 -11.71
N ASP A 27 -5.41 -6.03 -10.44
CA ASP A 27 -4.68 -7.21 -9.94
C ASP A 27 -5.65 -8.29 -9.48
N ASP A 28 -5.55 -9.48 -10.07
CA ASP A 28 -6.48 -10.59 -9.80
C ASP A 28 -6.46 -11.06 -8.35
N LEU A 29 -5.34 -10.91 -7.66
CA LEU A 29 -5.22 -11.36 -6.28
C LEU A 29 -5.71 -10.30 -5.29
N LEU A 30 -5.49 -9.02 -5.58
CA LEU A 30 -5.82 -7.92 -4.67
C LEU A 30 -7.18 -7.29 -4.92
N ALA A 31 -7.66 -7.26 -6.17
CA ALA A 31 -8.92 -6.62 -6.50
C ALA A 31 -10.10 -7.18 -5.68
N PRO A 32 -10.24 -8.49 -5.47
CA PRO A 32 -11.36 -9.01 -4.68
C PRO A 32 -11.40 -8.48 -3.25
N VAL A 33 -10.23 -8.17 -2.68
CA VAL A 33 -10.14 -7.66 -1.29
C VAL A 33 -10.37 -6.16 -1.25
N PHE A 34 -9.84 -5.41 -2.23
CA PHE A 34 -9.82 -3.95 -2.17
C PHE A 34 -10.87 -3.27 -3.04
N VAL A 35 -11.34 -3.90 -4.11
CA VAL A 35 -12.25 -3.28 -5.08
C VAL A 35 -13.68 -3.81 -4.92
N ASP A 36 -13.84 -5.11 -4.67
CA ASP A 36 -15.15 -5.76 -4.64
C ASP A 36 -15.89 -5.55 -3.32
N GLN A 37 -15.28 -4.88 -2.35
CA GLN A 37 -15.95 -4.55 -1.10
C GLN A 37 -16.92 -3.40 -1.33
N ALA A 38 -18.18 -3.63 -1.00
CA ALA A 38 -19.24 -2.66 -1.24
C ALA A 38 -19.04 -1.38 -0.44
N GLY A 39 -19.33 -0.24 -1.04
CA GLY A 39 -19.38 1.03 -0.36
C GLY A 39 -18.06 1.77 -0.21
N VAL A 40 -17.00 1.33 -0.88
CA VAL A 40 -15.74 2.05 -0.85
C VAL A 40 -15.79 3.27 -1.76
N ASP A 41 -15.65 4.46 -1.16
CA ASP A 41 -15.48 5.69 -1.92
C ASP A 41 -13.98 5.86 -2.19
N TRP A 42 -13.57 5.56 -3.41
CA TRP A 42 -12.16 5.56 -3.79
C TRP A 42 -11.51 6.94 -3.67
N SER A 43 -12.22 8.03 -3.98
CA SER A 43 -11.63 9.36 -3.88
C SER A 43 -11.29 9.72 -2.44
N THR A 44 -12.18 9.43 -1.50
CA THR A 44 -11.94 9.64 -0.08
C THR A 44 -10.84 8.71 0.44
N HIS A 45 -10.83 7.46 -0.03
CA HIS A 45 -9.84 6.48 0.37
C HIS A 45 -8.43 6.89 -0.07
N TRP A 46 -8.27 7.34 -1.31
CA TRP A 46 -6.99 7.84 -1.82
C TRP A 46 -6.48 9.04 -1.01
N GLU A 47 -7.38 9.95 -0.66
CA GLU A 47 -7.04 11.12 0.15
C GLU A 47 -6.53 10.70 1.52
N THR A 48 -7.23 9.77 2.18
CA THR A 48 -6.84 9.25 3.48
C THR A 48 -5.47 8.55 3.43
N LEU A 49 -5.24 7.75 2.41
CA LEU A 49 -3.96 7.06 2.24
C LEU A 49 -2.82 8.02 1.92
N THR A 50 -3.10 9.05 1.13
CA THR A 50 -2.11 10.09 0.86
C THR A 50 -1.70 10.78 2.16
N LYS A 51 -2.67 11.13 3.00
CA LYS A 51 -2.40 11.72 4.31
C LYS A 51 -1.60 10.79 5.22
N PHE A 52 -1.92 9.50 5.20
CA PHE A 52 -1.18 8.50 5.96
C PHE A 52 0.30 8.49 5.56
N TRP A 53 0.60 8.38 4.28
CA TRP A 53 1.97 8.32 3.80
C TRP A 53 2.71 9.64 3.99
N CYS A 54 2.04 10.78 3.84
CA CYS A 54 2.63 12.08 4.12
C CYS A 54 3.00 12.21 5.61
N ASN A 55 2.17 11.68 6.50
CA ASN A 55 2.47 11.66 7.92
C ASN A 55 3.66 10.75 8.23
N VAL A 56 3.64 9.51 7.70
CA VAL A 56 4.66 8.50 8.00
C VAL A 56 6.03 8.90 7.44
N GLU A 57 6.07 9.46 6.23
CA GLU A 57 7.34 9.76 5.56
C GLU A 57 7.79 11.20 5.75
N LEU A 58 6.89 12.16 5.70
CA LEU A 58 7.23 13.59 5.71
C LEU A 58 6.93 14.26 7.05
N GLY A 59 6.32 13.55 7.99
CA GLY A 59 5.97 14.11 9.28
C GLY A 59 4.85 15.14 9.23
N ILE A 60 4.05 15.16 8.17
CA ILE A 60 2.96 16.12 8.00
C ILE A 60 1.75 15.65 8.80
N PRO A 61 1.23 16.47 9.75
CA PRO A 61 0.04 16.09 10.51
C PRO A 61 -1.21 16.12 9.63
N GLY A 62 -2.26 15.44 10.06
CA GLY A 62 -3.55 15.44 9.36
C GLY A 62 -4.15 14.06 9.15
N PHE A 63 -3.35 13.01 9.33
CA PHE A 63 -3.89 11.66 9.26
C PHE A 63 -4.62 11.33 10.57
N VAL A 64 -5.89 10.93 10.45
CA VAL A 64 -6.70 10.43 11.57
C VAL A 64 -7.29 9.09 11.13
N GLY A 65 -7.01 8.04 11.90
CA GLY A 65 -7.56 6.73 11.58
C GLY A 65 -6.87 5.61 12.32
N ALA A 66 -7.44 4.42 12.18
CA ALA A 66 -6.92 3.20 12.78
C ALA A 66 -6.82 2.12 11.69
N PRO A 67 -5.73 2.11 10.90
CA PRO A 67 -5.60 1.16 9.79
C PRO A 67 -5.78 -0.29 10.22
N THR A 68 -5.19 -0.69 11.35
CA THR A 68 -5.31 -2.05 11.85
C THR A 68 -6.76 -2.43 12.11
N ARG A 69 -7.54 -1.52 12.72
CA ARG A 69 -8.95 -1.78 13.02
C ARG A 69 -9.77 -1.93 11.74
N LYS A 70 -9.54 -1.06 10.76
CA LYS A 70 -10.24 -1.12 9.47
C LYS A 70 -9.89 -2.39 8.72
N HIS A 71 -8.62 -2.77 8.72
CA HIS A 71 -8.16 -4.00 8.06
C HIS A 71 -8.71 -5.25 8.77
N ALA A 72 -8.80 -5.23 10.10
CA ALA A 72 -9.37 -6.34 10.85
C ALA A 72 -10.84 -6.54 10.50
N ALA A 73 -11.63 -5.45 10.40
CA ALA A 73 -13.03 -5.53 10.03
C ALA A 73 -13.21 -6.08 8.62
N LEU A 74 -12.38 -5.64 7.67
CA LEU A 74 -12.42 -6.15 6.31
C LEU A 74 -12.03 -7.62 6.24
N SER A 75 -11.01 -8.03 7.01
CA SER A 75 -10.52 -9.41 7.03
C SER A 75 -11.53 -10.40 7.64
N GLU A 76 -12.47 -9.94 8.46
CA GLU A 76 -13.55 -10.80 8.96
C GLU A 76 -14.45 -11.28 7.83
N GLU A 77 -14.65 -10.46 6.81
CA GLU A 77 -15.46 -10.81 5.65
C GLU A 77 -14.65 -11.58 4.60
N VAL A 78 -13.43 -11.08 4.31
CA VAL A 78 -12.53 -11.69 3.34
C VAL A 78 -11.16 -11.80 4.00
N PRO A 79 -10.82 -12.96 4.59
CA PRO A 79 -9.55 -13.12 5.30
C PRO A 79 -8.35 -12.81 4.40
N PHE A 80 -7.41 -12.03 4.92
CA PHE A 80 -6.18 -11.70 4.21
C PHE A 80 -5.21 -12.87 4.30
N ARG A 81 -4.69 -13.30 3.16
CA ARG A 81 -3.74 -14.40 3.09
C ARG A 81 -2.31 -13.85 2.95
N SER A 82 -1.33 -14.67 3.36
CA SER A 82 0.07 -14.27 3.30
C SER A 82 0.48 -13.85 1.89
N GLU A 83 0.01 -14.54 0.85
CA GLU A 83 0.31 -14.20 -0.53
C GLU A 83 -0.24 -12.82 -0.93
N GLN A 84 -1.33 -12.37 -0.31
CA GLN A 84 -1.90 -11.05 -0.58
C GLN A 84 -1.03 -9.94 0.02
N PHE A 85 -0.48 -10.14 1.22
CA PHE A 85 0.47 -9.20 1.79
C PHE A 85 1.73 -9.10 0.93
N ALA A 86 2.27 -10.24 0.50
CA ALA A 86 3.45 -10.27 -0.37
C ALA A 86 3.17 -9.59 -1.70
N ARG A 87 2.01 -9.84 -2.30
CA ARG A 87 1.60 -9.21 -3.56
C ARG A 87 1.45 -7.71 -3.42
N TRP A 88 0.82 -7.26 -2.33
CA TRP A 88 0.63 -5.84 -2.07
C TRP A 88 1.98 -5.11 -2.00
N VAL A 89 2.92 -5.64 -1.22
CA VAL A 89 4.25 -5.03 -1.10
C VAL A 89 5.00 -5.06 -2.42
N GLY A 90 4.98 -6.20 -3.12
CA GLY A 90 5.65 -6.33 -4.41
C GLY A 90 5.12 -5.36 -5.44
N LEU A 91 3.80 -5.22 -5.54
CA LEU A 91 3.16 -4.29 -6.46
C LEU A 91 3.45 -2.84 -6.09
N PHE A 92 3.46 -2.52 -4.79
CA PHE A 92 3.77 -1.19 -4.30
C PHE A 92 5.22 -0.81 -4.62
N HIS A 93 6.16 -1.71 -4.35
CA HIS A 93 7.57 -1.50 -4.68
C HIS A 93 7.78 -1.32 -6.18
N ASP A 94 7.15 -2.16 -6.99
CA ASP A 94 7.25 -2.06 -8.45
C ASP A 94 6.68 -0.74 -8.97
N THR A 95 5.58 -0.29 -8.38
CA THR A 95 4.97 1.01 -8.74
C THR A 95 5.93 2.15 -8.44
N ILE A 96 6.57 2.13 -7.26
CA ILE A 96 7.55 3.15 -6.89
C ILE A 96 8.73 3.12 -7.85
N ASP A 97 9.28 1.95 -8.12
CA ASP A 97 10.45 1.82 -8.99
C ASP A 97 10.17 2.26 -10.42
N SER A 98 8.91 2.18 -10.86
CA SER A 98 8.51 2.59 -12.20
C SER A 98 8.42 4.11 -12.38
N GLY A 99 8.22 4.87 -11.30
CA GLY A 99 7.94 6.30 -11.42
C GLY A 99 8.71 7.20 -10.50
N TRP A 100 9.45 6.66 -9.54
CA TRP A 100 10.13 7.46 -8.52
C TRP A 100 11.48 6.88 -8.16
N SER A 101 12.39 7.75 -7.67
CA SER A 101 13.73 7.35 -7.25
C SER A 101 14.24 8.35 -6.21
N GLY A 102 14.96 7.89 -5.22
CA GLY A 102 15.60 8.73 -4.22
C GLY A 102 15.43 8.23 -2.80
N PRO A 103 15.96 8.99 -1.81
CA PRO A 103 15.92 8.58 -0.40
C PRO A 103 14.52 8.35 0.15
N HIS A 104 13.56 9.22 -0.22
CA HIS A 104 12.17 9.05 0.24
C HIS A 104 11.52 7.84 -0.41
N ALA A 105 11.76 7.61 -1.70
CA ALA A 105 11.25 6.43 -2.39
C ALA A 105 11.75 5.15 -1.71
N GLU A 106 13.04 5.06 -1.39
CA GLU A 106 13.60 3.90 -0.71
C GLU A 106 13.06 3.75 0.70
N SER A 107 12.88 4.85 1.42
CA SER A 107 12.32 4.86 2.77
C SER A 107 10.88 4.35 2.80
N ILE A 108 10.06 4.83 1.87
CA ILE A 108 8.66 4.41 1.77
C ILE A 108 8.57 2.91 1.44
N LYS A 109 9.43 2.41 0.54
CA LYS A 109 9.47 0.98 0.23
C LYS A 109 9.76 0.15 1.47
N ALA A 110 10.76 0.55 2.26
CA ALA A 110 11.11 -0.14 3.50
C ALA A 110 9.98 -0.09 4.53
N LYS A 111 9.35 1.08 4.69
CA LYS A 111 8.24 1.24 5.63
C LYS A 111 7.02 0.42 5.21
N ALA A 112 6.73 0.33 3.92
CA ALA A 112 5.62 -0.47 3.42
C ALA A 112 5.79 -1.95 3.77
N LEU A 113 7.00 -2.49 3.64
CA LEU A 113 7.31 -3.86 4.02
C LEU A 113 7.05 -4.09 5.52
N ILE A 114 7.55 -3.21 6.37
CA ILE A 114 7.38 -3.30 7.82
C ILE A 114 5.91 -3.21 8.20
N ILE A 115 5.18 -2.27 7.61
CA ILE A 115 3.76 -2.06 7.89
C ILE A 115 2.96 -3.29 7.49
N ALA A 116 3.16 -3.82 6.30
CA ALA A 116 2.43 -5.00 5.83
C ALA A 116 2.72 -6.22 6.71
N GLN A 117 3.97 -6.44 7.09
CA GLN A 117 4.34 -7.54 7.96
C GLN A 117 3.71 -7.38 9.35
N SER A 118 3.71 -6.17 9.89
CA SER A 118 3.07 -5.85 11.16
C SER A 118 1.57 -6.11 11.10
N GLN A 119 0.89 -5.66 10.04
CA GLN A 119 -0.55 -5.87 9.87
C GLN A 119 -0.88 -7.37 9.80
N SER A 120 -0.04 -8.17 9.15
CA SER A 120 -0.28 -9.61 9.06
C SER A 120 -0.28 -10.30 10.41
N ARG A 121 0.44 -9.74 11.38
CA ARG A 121 0.50 -10.27 12.76
C ARG A 121 -0.57 -9.69 13.66
N MET A 122 -0.99 -8.45 13.42
CA MET A 122 -1.92 -7.73 14.29
C MET A 122 -3.37 -7.99 13.97
N ILE A 123 -3.69 -8.43 12.74
CA ILE A 123 -5.05 -8.74 12.33
C ILE A 123 -5.34 -10.20 12.68
N PRO A 124 -6.28 -10.49 13.63
CA PRO A 124 -6.46 -11.85 14.12
C PRO A 124 -6.88 -12.86 13.07
N THR A 125 -7.62 -12.43 12.05
CA THR A 125 -8.12 -13.32 10.99
C THR A 125 -7.20 -13.42 9.80
N ALA A 126 -6.09 -12.66 9.77
CA ALA A 126 -5.14 -12.69 8.68
C ALA A 126 -4.11 -13.81 8.86
N GLU A 127 -3.62 -14.36 7.76
CA GLU A 127 -2.47 -15.26 7.80
C GLU A 127 -1.20 -14.46 8.10
N THR A 128 -0.35 -14.97 8.98
CA THR A 128 0.94 -14.35 9.26
C THR A 128 1.84 -14.48 8.04
N TRP A 129 2.48 -13.36 7.68
CA TRP A 129 3.39 -13.30 6.54
C TRP A 129 4.83 -13.09 7.03
N ASP A 130 5.75 -13.84 6.47
CA ASP A 130 7.16 -13.82 6.89
C ASP A 130 7.96 -12.65 6.32
N GLY A 131 7.36 -11.83 5.47
CA GLY A 131 8.03 -10.68 4.85
C GLY A 131 8.72 -10.99 3.53
N GLU A 132 8.62 -12.21 3.03
CA GLU A 132 9.23 -12.56 1.77
C GLU A 132 8.39 -12.08 0.60
N VAL A 133 9.04 -11.35 -0.32
CA VAL A 133 8.38 -10.82 -1.51
C VAL A 133 8.95 -11.56 -2.72
N PRO A 134 8.15 -12.43 -3.37
CA PRO A 134 8.60 -13.12 -4.58
C PRO A 134 8.91 -12.12 -5.70
N ALA A 135 9.87 -12.48 -6.55
CA ALA A 135 10.18 -11.67 -7.73
C ALA A 135 8.93 -11.52 -8.58
N MET A 136 8.58 -10.26 -8.91
CA MET A 136 7.48 -9.99 -9.81
C MET A 136 7.91 -10.31 -11.23
N SER A 137 7.12 -11.13 -11.92
CA SER A 137 7.40 -11.38 -13.32
C SER A 137 7.07 -10.12 -14.12
N VAL A 138 8.05 -9.67 -14.88
CA VAL A 138 7.89 -8.53 -15.78
C VAL A 138 7.38 -9.10 -17.10
N SER A 139 6.16 -8.82 -17.40
CA SER A 139 5.59 -9.22 -18.68
C SER A 139 5.62 -8.06 -19.66
#